data_70817c23f2dce77ea60118de611d24ff
#
_entry.id   70817c23f2dce77ea60118de611d24ff
#
_cell.length_a   1.000
_cell.length_b   1.000
_cell.length_c   1.000
_cell.angle_alpha   90.00
_cell.angle_beta   90.00
_cell.angle_gamma   90.00
#
_symmetry.space_group_name_H-M   'P 1'
#
loop_
_entity.id
_entity.type
_entity.pdbx_description
1 polymer ?
#
loop_
_entity_poly.entity_id
_entity_poly.type
_entity_poly.pdbx_seq_one_letter_code
_entity_poly.pdbx_strand_id
1 'polypeptide(L)'
;TRLVSSAASDVYKRQGLAPDKGLYLPDSLTIDNLNHLTEEDLSYEDFVKTIFIALDKNSAKYVEDLSIYSGFESSPTPTLKEIEENKYVMELFHGPTKSFKDYALQPLGAIADRRLDEIGEKGMVIVATSGDTGSAAIQAVKNSKNIDIVVLHPHNKVSEYQRRQMTEVIQDNVLNIAIEGSYDDCQRLSLIHISEPTRHDR
;
A
#
# COMPACT_ATOMS: atom_id res chain seq x y z
N THR A 1 -18.17 -3.90 -14.21
CA THR A 1 -18.43 -3.72 -12.78
C THR A 1 -19.08 -2.36 -12.56
N ARG A 2 -20.33 -2.29 -12.08
CA ARG A 2 -21.04 -1.02 -11.87
C ARG A 2 -20.54 -0.38 -10.57
N LEU A 3 -20.07 0.85 -10.62
CA LEU A 3 -19.93 1.72 -9.47
C LEU A 3 -21.32 2.03 -8.91
N VAL A 4 -21.64 1.52 -7.74
CA VAL A 4 -22.87 1.85 -7.02
C VAL A 4 -22.59 3.07 -6.16
N SER A 5 -23.11 4.24 -6.55
CA SER A 5 -23.02 5.47 -5.75
C SER A 5 -24.09 5.49 -4.66
N SER A 6 -23.77 4.94 -3.49
CA SER A 6 -24.57 5.11 -2.28
C SER A 6 -23.63 5.11 -1.08
N ALA A 7 -24.09 5.61 0.08
CA ALA A 7 -23.31 5.61 1.32
C ALA A 7 -22.79 4.21 1.70
N ALA A 8 -23.52 3.14 1.35
CA ALA A 8 -23.05 1.76 1.47
C ALA A 8 -21.83 1.48 0.58
N SER A 9 -21.75 2.10 -0.61
CA SER A 9 -20.59 1.92 -1.51
C SER A 9 -19.31 2.53 -0.94
N ASP A 10 -19.40 3.59 -0.16
CA ASP A 10 -18.23 4.25 0.42
C ASP A 10 -17.59 3.41 1.52
N VAL A 11 -18.39 2.67 2.28
CA VAL A 11 -17.88 1.68 3.25
C VAL A 11 -17.12 0.55 2.54
N TYR A 12 -17.70 -0.01 1.48
CA TYR A 12 -17.05 -1.08 0.71
C TYR A 12 -15.79 -0.59 -0.02
N LYS A 13 -15.78 0.63 -0.53
CA LYS A 13 -14.57 1.25 -1.14
C LYS A 13 -13.43 1.38 -0.12
N ARG A 14 -13.75 1.78 1.12
CA ARG A 14 -12.77 1.84 2.21
C ARG A 14 -12.22 0.47 2.61
N GLN A 15 -13.01 -0.58 2.46
CA GLN A 15 -12.61 -1.96 2.73
C GLN A 15 -11.80 -2.59 1.58
N GLY A 16 -11.76 -1.96 0.40
CA GLY A 16 -11.01 -2.42 -0.76
C GLY A 16 -11.65 -3.56 -1.56
N LEU A 17 -12.78 -4.11 -1.09
CA LEU A 17 -13.52 -5.17 -1.79
C LEU A 17 -14.93 -4.71 -2.15
N ALA A 18 -15.34 -5.00 -3.38
CA ALA A 18 -16.71 -4.80 -3.81
C ALA A 18 -17.66 -5.89 -3.25
N PRO A 19 -18.99 -5.63 -3.17
CA PRO A 19 -19.96 -6.61 -2.68
C PRO A 19 -19.97 -7.94 -3.45
N ASP A 20 -19.55 -7.91 -4.72
CA ASP A 20 -19.39 -9.10 -5.59
C ASP A 20 -18.03 -9.81 -5.40
N LYS A 21 -17.24 -9.38 -4.40
CA LYS A 21 -15.87 -9.84 -4.12
C LYS A 21 -14.83 -9.46 -5.17
N GLY A 22 -15.19 -8.58 -6.11
CA GLY A 22 -14.29 -7.99 -7.09
C GLY A 22 -13.52 -6.81 -6.51
N LEU A 23 -12.68 -6.20 -7.37
CA LEU A 23 -11.96 -4.97 -7.06
C LEU A 23 -12.69 -3.78 -7.69
N TYR A 24 -12.60 -2.62 -7.03
CA TYR A 24 -13.03 -1.37 -7.64
C TYR A 24 -12.00 -0.93 -8.68
N LEU A 25 -12.49 -0.59 -9.85
CA LEU A 25 -11.69 -0.01 -10.93
C LEU A 25 -12.30 1.35 -11.30
N PRO A 26 -11.50 2.32 -11.73
CA PRO A 26 -12.02 3.57 -12.26
C PRO A 26 -12.82 3.31 -13.53
N ASP A 27 -13.92 4.03 -13.74
CA ASP A 27 -14.77 3.89 -14.94
C ASP A 27 -14.03 4.30 -16.22
N SER A 28 -13.13 5.26 -16.10
CA SER A 28 -12.24 5.69 -17.18
C SER A 28 -10.88 6.07 -16.59
N LEU A 29 -9.83 5.50 -17.11
CA LEU A 29 -8.48 6.01 -16.99
C LEU A 29 -8.24 6.94 -18.18
N THR A 30 -8.56 8.21 -18.04
CA THR A 30 -8.15 9.23 -19.01
C THR A 30 -6.68 9.53 -18.79
N ILE A 31 -5.86 8.82 -19.55
CA ILE A 31 -4.40 9.02 -19.57
C ILE A 31 -4.04 10.19 -20.50
N ASP A 32 -4.98 11.09 -20.78
CA ASP A 32 -4.83 12.17 -21.77
C ASP A 32 -3.65 13.13 -21.45
N ASN A 33 -3.08 13.05 -20.26
CA ASN A 33 -1.97 13.90 -19.84
C ASN A 33 -0.66 13.14 -19.54
N LEU A 34 -0.51 11.89 -19.98
CA LEU A 34 0.72 11.13 -19.72
C LEU A 34 1.81 11.33 -20.79
N ASN A 35 1.57 12.16 -21.82
CA ASN A 35 2.59 12.44 -22.85
C ASN A 35 3.88 13.03 -22.26
N HIS A 36 3.78 13.80 -21.17
CA HIS A 36 4.94 14.32 -20.47
C HIS A 36 5.68 13.27 -19.61
N LEU A 37 5.13 12.08 -19.39
CA LEU A 37 5.83 10.98 -18.72
C LEU A 37 6.98 10.38 -19.58
N THR A 38 7.08 10.78 -20.83
CA THR A 38 8.17 10.40 -21.72
C THR A 38 9.28 11.47 -21.80
N GLU A 39 9.19 12.52 -21.01
CA GLU A 39 10.24 13.55 -20.92
C GLU A 39 11.48 12.97 -20.25
N GLU A 40 12.66 13.27 -20.82
CA GLU A 40 13.94 12.64 -20.44
C GLU A 40 14.39 12.96 -19.00
N ASP A 41 13.91 14.06 -18.41
CA ASP A 41 14.35 14.55 -17.10
C ASP A 41 13.33 14.37 -15.99
N LEU A 42 12.30 13.54 -16.19
CA LEU A 42 11.27 13.33 -15.17
C LEU A 42 11.80 12.49 -14.00
N SER A 43 11.79 13.06 -12.80
CA SER A 43 12.12 12.28 -11.61
C SER A 43 11.09 11.19 -11.33
N TYR A 44 11.51 10.11 -10.65
CA TYR A 44 10.56 9.06 -10.26
C TYR A 44 9.45 9.59 -9.34
N GLU A 45 9.77 10.55 -8.47
CA GLU A 45 8.78 11.20 -7.61
C GLU A 45 7.72 11.94 -8.44
N ASP A 46 8.14 12.68 -9.46
CA ASP A 46 7.20 13.41 -10.33
C ASP A 46 6.38 12.45 -11.20
N PHE A 47 6.98 11.35 -11.65
CA PHE A 47 6.27 10.27 -12.31
C PHE A 47 5.16 9.72 -11.40
N VAL A 48 5.48 9.37 -10.15
CA VAL A 48 4.51 8.83 -9.18
C VAL A 48 3.42 9.87 -8.87
N LYS A 49 3.78 11.14 -8.63
CA LYS A 49 2.81 12.24 -8.44
C LYS A 49 1.82 12.33 -9.58
N THR A 50 2.33 12.30 -10.81
CA THR A 50 1.51 12.37 -12.02
C THR A 50 0.50 11.22 -12.09
N ILE A 51 0.93 9.99 -11.81
CA ILE A 51 0.04 8.83 -11.80
C ILE A 51 -1.06 8.99 -10.74
N PHE A 52 -0.72 9.37 -9.50
CA PHE A 52 -1.72 9.56 -8.45
C PHE A 52 -2.74 10.66 -8.81
N ILE A 53 -2.27 11.78 -9.38
CA ILE A 53 -3.15 12.88 -9.82
C ILE A 53 -4.05 12.46 -10.99
N ALA A 54 -3.53 11.64 -11.91
CA ALA A 54 -4.33 11.10 -13.01
C ALA A 54 -5.43 10.14 -12.53
N LEU A 55 -5.15 9.36 -11.47
CA LEU A 55 -6.13 8.47 -10.86
C LEU A 55 -7.19 9.23 -10.05
N ASP A 56 -6.79 10.23 -9.29
CA ASP A 56 -7.68 11.10 -8.53
C ASP A 56 -7.05 12.49 -8.39
N LYS A 57 -7.66 13.49 -9.04
CA LYS A 57 -7.20 14.90 -8.99
C LYS A 57 -7.16 15.46 -7.56
N ASN A 58 -7.98 14.94 -6.65
CA ASN A 58 -7.97 15.36 -5.26
C ASN A 58 -6.75 14.84 -4.48
N SER A 59 -6.03 13.88 -5.04
CA SER A 59 -4.82 13.35 -4.43
C SER A 59 -3.64 14.32 -4.51
N ALA A 60 -3.67 15.32 -5.38
CA ALA A 60 -2.56 16.25 -5.64
C ALA A 60 -1.92 16.79 -4.35
N LYS A 61 -2.75 17.29 -3.41
CA LYS A 61 -2.29 17.84 -2.13
C LYS A 61 -1.66 16.81 -1.17
N TYR A 62 -1.91 15.53 -1.39
CA TYR A 62 -1.35 14.45 -0.57
C TYR A 62 -0.04 13.89 -1.12
N VAL A 63 0.25 14.16 -2.40
CA VAL A 63 1.45 13.69 -3.09
C VAL A 63 2.50 14.79 -3.31
N GLU A 64 2.31 15.99 -2.75
CA GLU A 64 3.25 17.10 -2.89
C GLU A 64 4.67 16.74 -2.44
N ASP A 65 4.79 16.00 -1.34
CA ASP A 65 6.05 15.52 -0.80
C ASP A 65 6.09 13.98 -0.84
N LEU A 66 6.91 13.43 -1.72
CA LEU A 66 7.24 12.02 -1.83
C LEU A 66 8.74 11.77 -1.56
N SER A 67 9.36 12.60 -0.72
CA SER A 67 10.75 12.45 -0.29
C SER A 67 11.09 11.10 0.37
N ILE A 68 10.08 10.27 0.61
CA ILE A 68 10.22 8.88 1.08
C ILE A 68 11.19 8.07 0.21
N TYR A 69 11.24 8.33 -1.10
CA TYR A 69 12.14 7.62 -2.01
C TYR A 69 13.61 8.04 -1.86
N SER A 70 13.88 9.19 -1.26
CA SER A 70 15.25 9.63 -0.98
C SER A 70 15.98 8.72 0.03
N GLY A 71 15.22 7.96 0.81
CA GLY A 71 15.75 6.95 1.75
C GLY A 71 16.04 5.59 1.11
N PHE A 72 15.77 5.41 -0.18
CA PHE A 72 16.08 4.17 -0.89
C PHE A 72 17.58 4.11 -1.20
N GLU A 73 18.13 2.89 -1.27
CA GLU A 73 19.60 2.70 -1.39
C GLU A 73 20.16 3.02 -2.78
N SER A 74 19.30 3.17 -3.80
CA SER A 74 19.74 3.51 -5.16
C SER A 74 19.43 4.95 -5.53
N SER A 75 20.30 5.53 -6.37
CA SER A 75 20.07 6.82 -7.01
C SER A 75 20.58 6.75 -8.45
N PRO A 76 19.73 6.96 -9.48
CA PRO A 76 18.30 7.22 -9.37
C PRO A 76 17.48 5.99 -8.92
N THR A 77 16.30 6.26 -8.39
CA THR A 77 15.34 5.24 -7.98
C THR A 77 14.12 5.28 -8.92
N PRO A 78 13.64 4.15 -9.49
CA PRO A 78 14.28 2.84 -9.53
C PRO A 78 15.49 2.80 -10.47
N THR A 79 16.43 1.88 -10.21
CA THR A 79 17.57 1.67 -11.11
C THR A 79 17.15 0.84 -12.30
N LEU A 80 17.46 1.33 -13.51
CA LEU A 80 17.34 0.56 -14.75
C LEU A 80 18.72 0.08 -15.16
N LYS A 81 18.91 -1.24 -15.24
CA LYS A 81 20.17 -1.88 -15.64
C LYS A 81 20.02 -2.50 -17.01
N GLU A 82 20.76 -1.99 -17.98
CA GLU A 82 20.83 -2.62 -19.29
C GLU A 82 21.61 -3.94 -19.21
N ILE A 83 21.01 -5.01 -19.68
CA ILE A 83 21.61 -6.35 -19.71
C ILE A 83 22.02 -6.79 -21.12
N GLU A 84 21.34 -6.29 -22.13
CA GLU A 84 21.61 -6.43 -23.56
C GLU A 84 21.10 -5.19 -24.28
N GLU A 85 21.49 -4.99 -25.52
CA GLU A 85 21.02 -3.89 -26.36
C GLU A 85 19.48 -3.79 -26.33
N ASN A 86 18.95 -2.65 -25.86
CA ASN A 86 17.50 -2.37 -25.70
C ASN A 86 16.74 -3.32 -24.76
N LYS A 87 17.44 -4.05 -23.85
CA LYS A 87 16.83 -4.88 -22.82
C LYS A 87 17.27 -4.43 -21.44
N TYR A 88 16.34 -4.11 -20.62
CA TYR A 88 16.57 -3.54 -19.30
C TYR A 88 15.94 -4.39 -18.21
N VAL A 89 16.58 -4.43 -17.05
CA VAL A 89 16.03 -4.91 -15.79
C VAL A 89 15.80 -3.73 -14.88
N MET A 90 14.57 -3.58 -14.41
CA MET A 90 14.22 -2.59 -13.38
C MET A 90 14.45 -3.23 -12.01
N GLU A 91 15.39 -2.69 -11.25
CA GLU A 91 15.73 -3.18 -9.91
C GLU A 91 14.80 -2.52 -8.88
N LEU A 92 13.90 -3.30 -8.27
CA LEU A 92 12.90 -2.83 -7.32
C LEU A 92 13.16 -3.33 -5.88
N PHE A 93 14.41 -3.62 -5.53
CA PHE A 93 14.81 -4.13 -4.22
C PHE A 93 15.65 -3.14 -3.39
N HIS A 94 15.63 -1.86 -3.74
CA HIS A 94 16.42 -0.83 -3.05
C HIS A 94 15.66 -0.13 -1.91
N GLY A 95 14.39 -0.50 -1.70
CA GLY A 95 13.58 0.04 -0.61
C GLY A 95 13.92 -0.60 0.75
N PRO A 96 13.30 -0.10 1.83
CA PRO A 96 13.64 -0.49 3.21
C PRO A 96 13.43 -1.97 3.53
N THR A 97 12.53 -2.67 2.83
CA THR A 97 12.29 -4.10 3.05
C THR A 97 12.89 -4.99 1.96
N LYS A 98 13.53 -4.41 0.95
CA LYS A 98 14.05 -5.09 -0.23
C LYS A 98 12.96 -5.74 -1.09
N SER A 99 11.71 -5.43 -0.86
CA SER A 99 10.57 -5.86 -1.65
C SER A 99 10.13 -4.76 -2.61
N PHE A 100 9.74 -5.12 -3.85
CA PHE A 100 9.16 -4.17 -4.81
C PHE A 100 7.91 -3.46 -4.26
N LYS A 101 7.27 -4.02 -3.25
CA LYS A 101 6.10 -3.44 -2.59
C LYS A 101 6.38 -2.12 -1.88
N ASP A 102 7.64 -1.88 -1.51
CA ASP A 102 8.06 -0.60 -0.93
C ASP A 102 7.72 0.58 -1.86
N TYR A 103 7.87 0.39 -3.18
CA TYR A 103 7.61 1.44 -4.17
C TYR A 103 6.15 1.90 -4.22
N ALA A 104 5.21 1.03 -3.87
CA ALA A 104 3.79 1.36 -3.84
C ALA A 104 3.29 1.66 -2.42
N LEU A 105 3.71 0.89 -1.42
CA LEU A 105 3.17 1.01 -0.06
C LEU A 105 3.70 2.24 0.68
N GLN A 106 4.94 2.67 0.44
CA GLN A 106 5.48 3.88 1.03
C GLN A 106 4.65 5.14 0.68
N PRO A 107 4.40 5.46 -0.60
CA PRO A 107 3.55 6.59 -0.95
C PRO A 107 2.10 6.40 -0.50
N LEU A 108 1.56 5.17 -0.57
CA LEU A 108 0.20 4.88 -0.12
C LEU A 108 0.04 5.18 1.38
N GLY A 109 0.98 4.77 2.21
CA GLY A 109 0.99 5.06 3.64
C GLY A 109 1.05 6.56 3.92
N ALA A 110 1.94 7.28 3.24
CA ALA A 110 2.07 8.74 3.39
C ALA A 110 0.79 9.50 2.97
N ILE A 111 0.17 9.11 1.85
CA ILE A 111 -1.08 9.70 1.36
C ILE A 111 -2.22 9.43 2.35
N ALA A 112 -2.34 8.19 2.83
CA ALA A 112 -3.39 7.81 3.77
C ALA A 112 -3.24 8.55 5.10
N ASP A 113 -2.03 8.66 5.65
CA ASP A 113 -1.77 9.37 6.91
C ASP A 113 -2.14 10.86 6.79
N ARG A 114 -1.70 11.54 5.71
CA ARG A 114 -2.06 12.94 5.44
C ARG A 114 -3.56 13.15 5.28
N ARG A 115 -4.23 12.21 4.61
CA ARG A 115 -5.68 12.29 4.45
C ARG A 115 -6.41 12.13 5.78
N LEU A 116 -6.00 11.21 6.61
CA LEU A 116 -6.58 11.00 7.94
C LEU A 116 -6.33 12.20 8.85
N ASP A 117 -5.13 12.79 8.80
CA ASP A 117 -4.81 14.01 9.54
C ASP A 117 -5.73 15.18 9.15
N GLU A 118 -5.94 15.39 7.85
CA GLU A 118 -6.83 16.44 7.35
C GLU A 118 -8.27 16.32 7.84
N ILE A 119 -8.80 15.10 7.90
CA ILE A 119 -10.19 14.88 8.35
C ILE A 119 -10.32 14.65 9.85
N GLY A 120 -9.20 14.65 10.59
CA GLY A 120 -9.17 14.44 12.04
C GLY A 120 -9.58 13.02 12.45
N GLU A 121 -9.41 12.03 11.58
CA GLU A 121 -9.76 10.63 11.82
C GLU A 121 -8.51 9.76 12.02
N LYS A 122 -8.71 8.59 12.62
CA LYS A 122 -7.73 7.52 12.68
C LYS A 122 -8.19 6.34 11.85
N GLY A 123 -7.23 5.61 11.28
CA GLY A 123 -7.48 4.41 10.48
C GLY A 123 -6.75 3.20 11.05
N MET A 124 -7.29 2.02 10.77
CA MET A 124 -6.61 0.75 11.04
C MET A 124 -6.42 -0.01 9.73
N VAL A 125 -5.19 -0.41 9.47
CA VAL A 125 -4.82 -1.25 8.33
C VAL A 125 -4.66 -2.68 8.82
N ILE A 126 -5.36 -3.63 8.20
CA ILE A 126 -5.25 -5.05 8.53
C ILE A 126 -4.68 -5.77 7.32
N VAL A 127 -3.54 -6.42 7.51
CA VAL A 127 -2.79 -7.08 6.44
C VAL A 127 -2.66 -8.57 6.73
N ALA A 128 -3.18 -9.41 5.84
CA ALA A 128 -2.81 -10.81 5.80
C ALA A 128 -1.58 -10.97 4.89
N THR A 129 -0.54 -11.63 5.38
CA THR A 129 0.73 -11.71 4.65
C THR A 129 1.39 -13.09 4.73
N SER A 130 2.10 -13.44 3.68
CA SER A 130 3.07 -14.55 3.68
C SER A 130 4.50 -14.07 3.94
N GLY A 131 4.70 -12.74 4.19
CA GLY A 131 5.98 -12.15 4.55
C GLY A 131 6.18 -10.74 4.00
N ASP A 132 6.49 -10.59 2.72
CA ASP A 132 6.93 -9.31 2.11
C ASP A 132 5.91 -8.17 2.22
N THR A 133 4.62 -8.45 2.04
CA THR A 133 3.59 -7.42 2.13
C THR A 133 3.47 -6.87 3.55
N GLY A 134 3.59 -7.74 4.56
CA GLY A 134 3.51 -7.33 5.96
C GLY A 134 4.67 -6.41 6.34
N SER A 135 5.90 -6.78 6.01
CA SER A 135 7.08 -5.97 6.31
C SER A 135 7.03 -4.61 5.58
N ALA A 136 6.65 -4.59 4.30
CA ALA A 136 6.55 -3.35 3.54
C ALA A 136 5.42 -2.44 4.06
N ALA A 137 4.27 -3.00 4.44
CA ALA A 137 3.16 -2.24 5.03
C ALA A 137 3.54 -1.64 6.40
N ILE A 138 4.21 -2.41 7.25
CA ILE A 138 4.73 -1.90 8.54
C ILE A 138 5.67 -0.72 8.30
N GLN A 139 6.65 -0.88 7.40
CA GLN A 139 7.60 0.19 7.10
C GLN A 139 6.92 1.47 6.58
N ALA A 140 5.82 1.31 5.81
CA ALA A 140 5.08 2.43 5.27
C ALA A 140 4.34 3.26 6.33
N VAL A 141 3.90 2.64 7.43
CA VAL A 141 3.03 3.31 8.42
C VAL A 141 3.56 3.31 9.86
N LYS A 142 4.73 2.71 10.14
CA LYS A 142 5.28 2.60 11.50
C LYS A 142 5.46 3.93 12.24
N ASN A 143 5.62 5.03 11.52
CA ASN A 143 5.78 6.37 12.08
C ASN A 143 4.50 7.21 11.94
N SER A 144 3.41 6.64 11.44
CA SER A 144 2.12 7.34 11.32
C SER A 144 1.54 7.62 12.70
N LYS A 145 0.91 8.78 12.84
CA LYS A 145 0.14 9.15 14.05
C LYS A 145 -1.34 8.78 13.92
N ASN A 146 -1.79 8.54 12.69
CA ASN A 146 -3.20 8.37 12.37
C ASN A 146 -3.53 6.96 11.89
N ILE A 147 -2.52 6.09 11.69
CA ILE A 147 -2.71 4.72 11.19
C ILE A 147 -2.14 3.73 12.17
N ASP A 148 -3.00 2.85 12.67
CA ASP A 148 -2.60 1.62 13.33
C ASP A 148 -2.53 0.48 12.31
N ILE A 149 -1.62 -0.48 12.50
CA ILE A 149 -1.50 -1.64 11.61
C ILE A 149 -1.50 -2.96 12.39
N VAL A 150 -2.33 -3.88 11.92
CA VAL A 150 -2.37 -5.27 12.39
C VAL A 150 -1.91 -6.18 11.26
N VAL A 151 -0.86 -6.94 11.49
CA VAL A 151 -0.32 -7.89 10.53
C VAL A 151 -0.62 -9.30 10.97
N LEU A 152 -1.34 -10.05 10.15
CA LEU A 152 -1.69 -11.46 10.35
C LEU A 152 -0.78 -12.31 9.47
N HIS A 153 -0.02 -13.21 10.07
CA HIS A 153 0.85 -14.12 9.32
C HIS A 153 0.76 -15.56 9.86
N PRO A 154 0.94 -16.58 9.01
CA PRO A 154 0.88 -17.97 9.47
C PRO A 154 2.08 -18.30 10.34
N HIS A 155 1.82 -18.86 11.53
CA HIS A 155 2.84 -19.25 12.48
C HIS A 155 3.81 -20.27 11.86
N ASN A 156 5.11 -20.00 11.97
CA ASN A 156 6.19 -20.85 11.45
C ASN A 156 6.15 -21.16 9.94
N LYS A 157 5.37 -20.39 9.15
CA LYS A 157 5.25 -20.58 7.69
C LYS A 157 5.72 -19.37 6.88
N VAL A 158 6.38 -18.41 7.49
CA VAL A 158 7.12 -17.33 6.86
C VAL A 158 8.62 -17.54 7.07
N SER A 159 9.47 -17.04 6.17
CA SER A 159 10.91 -17.16 6.34
C SER A 159 11.36 -16.39 7.59
N GLU A 160 12.45 -16.83 8.21
CA GLU A 160 12.99 -16.17 9.40
C GLU A 160 13.37 -14.72 9.11
N TYR A 161 13.88 -14.43 7.93
CA TYR A 161 14.20 -13.07 7.50
C TYR A 161 12.95 -12.18 7.45
N GLN A 162 11.89 -12.63 6.80
CA GLN A 162 10.62 -11.89 6.71
C GLN A 162 9.96 -11.73 8.08
N ARG A 163 10.00 -12.78 8.90
CA ARG A 163 9.48 -12.72 10.27
C ARG A 163 10.19 -11.61 11.06
N ARG A 164 11.52 -11.54 11.02
CA ARG A 164 12.29 -10.51 11.69
C ARG A 164 11.97 -9.12 11.18
N GLN A 165 11.88 -8.91 9.88
CA GLN A 165 11.49 -7.63 9.30
C GLN A 165 10.14 -7.11 9.85
N MET A 166 9.21 -8.00 10.18
CA MET A 166 7.93 -7.63 10.77
C MET A 166 8.01 -7.43 12.29
N THR A 167 8.70 -8.32 13.01
CA THR A 167 8.63 -8.37 14.47
C THR A 167 9.69 -7.54 15.19
N GLU A 168 10.75 -7.11 14.50
CA GLU A 168 11.78 -6.21 15.05
C GLU A 168 11.35 -4.73 15.06
N VAL A 169 10.27 -4.39 14.36
CA VAL A 169 9.67 -3.06 14.42
C VAL A 169 8.78 -2.98 15.65
N ILE A 170 9.29 -2.35 16.70
CA ILE A 170 8.56 -2.14 17.96
C ILE A 170 8.06 -0.71 17.99
N GLN A 171 6.76 -0.54 17.68
CA GLN A 171 6.05 0.74 17.66
C GLN A 171 4.66 0.54 18.24
N ASP A 172 4.12 1.55 18.92
CA ASP A 172 2.82 1.46 19.59
C ASP A 172 1.65 1.23 18.62
N ASN A 173 1.82 1.66 17.36
CA ASN A 173 0.82 1.49 16.31
C ASN A 173 0.99 0.22 15.47
N VAL A 174 1.91 -0.70 15.85
CA VAL A 174 2.21 -1.93 15.09
C VAL A 174 1.91 -3.16 15.92
N LEU A 175 0.99 -4.00 15.45
CA LEU A 175 0.66 -5.28 16.07
C LEU A 175 0.89 -6.43 15.09
N ASN A 176 1.71 -7.40 15.46
CA ASN A 176 1.92 -8.64 14.71
C ASN A 176 1.23 -9.81 15.41
N ILE A 177 0.43 -10.58 14.68
CA ILE A 177 -0.29 -11.74 15.19
C ILE A 177 0.06 -12.96 14.33
N ALA A 178 0.70 -13.94 14.96
CA ALA A 178 0.94 -15.25 14.35
C ALA A 178 -0.30 -16.13 14.50
N ILE A 179 -0.83 -16.62 13.39
CA ILE A 179 -2.03 -17.44 13.31
C ILE A 179 -1.62 -18.91 13.15
N GLU A 180 -2.15 -19.77 14.00
CA GLU A 180 -2.05 -21.23 13.82
C GLU A 180 -2.94 -21.65 12.65
N GLY A 181 -2.36 -21.65 11.44
CA GLY A 181 -3.12 -21.91 10.22
C GLY A 181 -2.27 -21.70 8.96
N SER A 182 -2.94 -21.51 7.85
CA SER A 182 -2.38 -21.19 6.55
C SER A 182 -2.45 -19.68 6.27
N TYR A 183 -1.85 -19.24 5.16
CA TYR A 183 -2.06 -17.89 4.65
C TYR A 183 -3.53 -17.60 4.35
N ASP A 184 -4.24 -18.60 3.78
CA ASP A 184 -5.67 -18.45 3.48
C ASP A 184 -6.52 -18.26 4.74
N ASP A 185 -6.09 -18.83 5.88
CA ASP A 185 -6.75 -18.59 7.18
C ASP A 185 -6.53 -17.16 7.65
N CYS A 186 -5.33 -16.61 7.51
CA CYS A 186 -5.03 -15.21 7.78
C CYS A 186 -5.88 -14.29 6.90
N GLN A 187 -5.96 -14.59 5.61
CA GLN A 187 -6.74 -13.82 4.64
C GLN A 187 -8.24 -13.85 4.97
N ARG A 188 -8.78 -15.00 5.31
CA ARG A 188 -10.19 -15.10 5.75
C ARG A 188 -10.47 -14.25 6.98
N LEU A 189 -9.59 -14.28 7.97
CA LEU A 189 -9.74 -13.44 9.16
C LEU A 189 -9.77 -11.94 8.80
N SER A 190 -8.87 -11.48 7.94
CA SER A 190 -8.82 -10.06 7.56
C SER A 190 -10.03 -9.62 6.72
N LEU A 191 -10.52 -10.48 5.83
CA LEU A 191 -11.57 -10.12 4.87
C LEU A 191 -13.00 -10.37 5.39
N ILE A 192 -13.22 -11.43 6.16
CA ILE A 192 -14.59 -11.89 6.54
C ILE A 192 -14.95 -11.43 7.95
N HIS A 193 -14.05 -11.55 8.91
CA HIS A 193 -14.36 -11.32 10.32
C HIS A 193 -14.03 -9.91 10.83
N ILE A 194 -13.08 -9.23 10.19
CA ILE A 194 -12.60 -7.93 10.65
C ILE A 194 -13.20 -6.81 9.80
N SER A 195 -13.45 -7.07 8.52
CA SER A 195 -14.00 -6.09 7.59
C SER A 195 -15.53 -5.99 7.61
N GLU A 196 -16.25 -6.96 8.17
CA GLU A 196 -17.68 -6.86 8.36
C GLU A 196 -18.00 -6.25 9.72
N PRO A 197 -18.57 -5.02 9.77
CA PRO A 197 -19.11 -4.51 11.02
C PRO A 197 -20.24 -5.46 11.47
N THR A 198 -20.09 -6.04 12.65
CA THR A 198 -21.18 -6.80 13.29
C THR A 198 -22.40 -5.89 13.33
N ARG A 199 -23.42 -6.19 12.50
CA ARG A 199 -24.76 -5.65 12.69
C ARG A 199 -25.23 -6.15 14.03
N HIS A 200 -25.14 -5.31 15.04
CA HIS A 200 -26.01 -5.49 16.19
C HIS A 200 -27.40 -5.04 15.73
N ASP A 201 -28.22 -6.02 15.34
CA ASP A 201 -29.64 -5.83 15.21
C ASP A 201 -30.14 -5.40 16.60
N ARG A 202 -30.57 -4.14 16.70
CA ARG A 202 -31.39 -3.66 17.80
C ARG A 202 -32.84 -3.70 17.40
#